data_ba4c3307706a215c2768a72933fd156c
#
_entry.id   ba4c3307706a215c2768a72933fd156c
#
_cell.length_a   1.000
_cell.length_b   1.000
_cell.length_c   1.000
_cell.angle_alpha   90.00
_cell.angle_beta   90.00
_cell.angle_gamma   90.00
#
_symmetry.space_group_name_H-M   'P 1'
#
loop_
_entity.id
_entity.type
_entity.pdbx_description
1 polymer ?
#
loop_
_entity_poly.entity_id
_entity_poly.type
_entity_poly.pdbx_seq_one_letter_code
_entity_poly.pdbx_strand_id
1 'polypeptide(L)'
;MNDLKDLLDARLFLLDMDGTLYLGDDVFPGAVDFIHTLADTGRQYIYLTNNSSRAGTDYITRLRRLGFPCEAENVFTSGMATALYLNQHYAGKPVYLVGTQAFRRELLSYGIPLVDDGAEIVVAGFDTELVYEKLDKAVHFLRRGATSVSYTHLRAHETVLDL
;
A
#
# COMPACT_ATOMS: atom_id res chain seq x y z
N MET A 1 0.28 26.92 16.24
CA MET A 1 1.25 27.14 15.14
C MET A 1 2.46 26.35 15.55
N ASN A 2 2.49 25.07 15.15
CA ASN A 2 3.63 24.21 15.45
C ASN A 2 4.80 24.72 14.63
N ASP A 3 5.89 24.98 15.33
CA ASP A 3 7.03 25.67 14.79
C ASP A 3 7.71 24.83 13.70
N LEU A 4 8.15 25.50 12.63
CA LEU A 4 9.13 24.96 11.67
C LEU A 4 10.31 24.25 12.37
N LYS A 5 10.59 24.59 13.63
CA LYS A 5 11.56 23.94 14.49
C LYS A 5 11.27 22.45 14.70
N ASP A 6 10.01 22.06 14.91
CA ASP A 6 9.63 20.66 15.12
C ASP A 6 9.90 19.81 13.87
N LEU A 7 9.73 20.39 12.68
CA LEU A 7 10.09 19.74 11.40
C LEU A 7 11.61 19.61 11.22
N LEU A 8 12.37 20.57 11.69
CA LEU A 8 13.84 20.51 11.61
C LEU A 8 14.43 19.44 12.55
N ASP A 9 13.74 19.13 13.63
CA ASP A 9 14.15 18.11 14.62
C ASP A 9 13.62 16.71 14.27
N ALA A 10 12.71 16.60 13.28
CA ALA A 10 12.16 15.32 12.82
C ALA A 10 13.27 14.43 12.23
N ARG A 11 13.29 13.17 12.67
CA ARG A 11 14.26 12.16 12.22
C ARG A 11 13.69 11.18 11.20
N LEU A 12 12.36 11.03 11.17
CA LEU A 12 11.62 10.15 10.26
C LEU A 12 10.53 10.96 9.56
N PHE A 13 10.49 10.83 8.26
CA PHE A 13 9.47 11.43 7.39
C PHE A 13 8.64 10.35 6.73
N LEU A 14 7.34 10.38 6.96
CA LEU A 14 6.37 9.54 6.28
C LEU A 14 5.73 10.37 5.17
N LEU A 15 5.92 9.96 3.93
CA LEU A 15 5.63 10.78 2.75
C LEU A 15 4.61 10.06 1.86
N ASP A 16 3.44 10.63 1.72
CA ASP A 16 2.53 10.23 0.66
C ASP A 16 3.12 10.59 -0.71
N MET A 17 2.76 9.82 -1.73
CA MET A 17 3.38 9.93 -3.05
C MET A 17 2.48 10.64 -4.07
N ASP A 18 1.35 10.01 -4.43
CA ASP A 18 0.46 10.52 -5.48
C ASP A 18 -0.27 11.79 -5.00
N GLY A 19 -0.02 12.92 -5.67
CA GLY A 19 -0.56 14.23 -5.29
C GLY A 19 0.27 15.00 -4.25
N THR A 20 1.35 14.40 -3.71
CA THR A 20 2.25 15.03 -2.73
C THR A 20 3.66 15.23 -3.30
N LEU A 21 4.25 14.22 -3.90
CA LEU A 21 5.60 14.29 -4.50
C LEU A 21 5.54 14.43 -6.02
N TYR A 22 4.53 13.85 -6.63
CA TYR A 22 4.28 13.88 -8.08
C TYR A 22 2.79 13.67 -8.36
N LEU A 23 2.36 14.05 -9.57
CA LEU A 23 1.03 13.73 -10.10
C LEU A 23 1.20 13.11 -11.50
N GLY A 24 0.79 11.86 -11.67
CA GLY A 24 1.15 11.13 -12.88
C GLY A 24 2.67 11.04 -13.03
N ASP A 25 3.23 11.48 -14.14
CA ASP A 25 4.68 11.53 -14.35
C ASP A 25 5.29 12.92 -14.07
N ASP A 26 4.46 13.89 -13.65
CA ASP A 26 4.89 15.25 -13.34
C ASP A 26 5.35 15.35 -11.89
N VAL A 27 6.65 15.52 -11.68
CA VAL A 27 7.26 15.67 -10.35
C VAL A 27 7.08 17.12 -9.89
N PHE A 28 6.64 17.30 -8.63
CA PHE A 28 6.48 18.66 -8.09
C PHE A 28 7.84 19.35 -7.88
N PRO A 29 7.92 20.67 -8.16
CA PRO A 29 9.15 21.43 -7.99
C PRO A 29 9.74 21.27 -6.58
N GLY A 30 11.02 20.92 -6.49
CA GLY A 30 11.74 20.75 -5.23
C GLY A 30 11.51 19.42 -4.52
N ALA A 31 10.59 18.56 -4.96
CA ALA A 31 10.31 17.28 -4.29
C ALA A 31 11.53 16.35 -4.29
N VAL A 32 12.22 16.20 -5.40
CA VAL A 32 13.43 15.36 -5.50
C VAL A 32 14.55 15.93 -4.62
N ASP A 33 14.80 17.24 -4.70
CA ASP A 33 15.83 17.91 -3.89
C ASP A 33 15.57 17.79 -2.39
N PHE A 34 14.29 17.85 -2.01
CA PHE A 34 13.89 17.62 -0.62
C PHE A 34 14.29 16.24 -0.13
N ILE A 35 14.01 15.19 -0.89
CA ILE A 35 14.37 13.81 -0.50
C ILE A 35 15.89 13.63 -0.45
N HIS A 36 16.63 14.18 -1.43
CA HIS A 36 18.09 14.17 -1.37
C HIS A 36 18.61 14.87 -0.10
N THR A 37 18.01 16.00 0.27
CA THR A 37 18.37 16.71 1.50
C THR A 37 18.13 15.85 2.75
N LEU A 38 17.02 15.09 2.81
CA LEU A 38 16.76 14.15 3.91
C LEU A 38 17.85 13.07 3.98
N ALA A 39 18.17 12.44 2.83
CA ALA A 39 19.21 11.41 2.74
C ALA A 39 20.58 11.95 3.17
N ASP A 40 21.00 13.09 2.64
CA ASP A 40 22.31 13.73 2.91
C ASP A 40 22.47 14.17 4.36
N THR A 41 21.36 14.50 5.04
CA THR A 41 21.35 14.89 6.46
C THR A 41 21.12 13.71 7.41
N GLY A 42 21.12 12.46 6.89
CA GLY A 42 20.96 11.25 7.70
C GLY A 42 19.56 11.07 8.29
N ARG A 43 18.55 11.73 7.73
CA ARG A 43 17.15 11.57 8.13
C ARG A 43 16.54 10.37 7.40
N GLN A 44 15.69 9.63 8.11
CA GLN A 44 14.96 8.52 7.53
C GLN A 44 13.69 9.03 6.82
N TYR A 45 13.35 8.39 5.72
CA TYR A 45 12.10 8.66 5.01
C TYR A 45 11.49 7.36 4.47
N ILE A 46 10.17 7.32 4.45
CA ILE A 46 9.38 6.20 3.92
C ILE A 46 8.31 6.78 3.00
N TYR A 47 8.29 6.32 1.78
CA TYR A 47 7.22 6.57 0.83
C TYR A 47 6.03 5.69 1.16
N LEU A 48 4.90 6.31 1.48
CA LEU A 48 3.66 5.63 1.80
C LEU A 48 2.70 5.68 0.62
N THR A 49 1.93 4.62 0.42
CA THR A 49 0.81 4.64 -0.50
C THR A 49 -0.34 3.79 0.01
N ASN A 50 -1.54 4.33 -0.11
CA ASN A 50 -2.78 3.61 0.13
C ASN A 50 -3.29 2.88 -1.13
N ASN A 51 -2.63 3.02 -2.28
CA ASN A 51 -3.02 2.39 -3.53
C ASN A 51 -2.50 0.95 -3.60
N SER A 52 -3.40 -0.02 -3.45
CA SER A 52 -3.10 -1.45 -3.51
C SER A 52 -3.11 -2.03 -4.93
N SER A 53 -3.31 -1.21 -5.98
CA SER A 53 -3.31 -1.72 -7.36
C SER A 53 -1.92 -2.05 -7.90
N ARG A 54 -0.86 -1.65 -7.20
CA ARG A 54 0.55 -1.88 -7.56
C ARG A 54 1.31 -2.50 -6.40
N ALA A 55 2.37 -3.23 -6.70
CA ALA A 55 3.28 -3.78 -5.70
C ALA A 55 4.38 -2.76 -5.31
N GLY A 56 5.04 -2.97 -4.17
CA GLY A 56 6.16 -2.13 -3.73
C GLY A 56 7.28 -2.05 -4.75
N THR A 57 7.58 -3.15 -5.45
CA THR A 57 8.59 -3.19 -6.53
C THR A 57 8.26 -2.28 -7.71
N ASP A 58 6.97 -2.12 -8.02
CA ASP A 58 6.52 -1.23 -9.10
C ASP A 58 6.75 0.24 -8.70
N TYR A 59 6.52 0.57 -7.41
CA TYR A 59 6.77 1.91 -6.86
C TYR A 59 8.27 2.22 -6.80
N ILE A 60 9.13 1.30 -6.37
CA ILE A 60 10.58 1.47 -6.37
C ILE A 60 11.07 1.83 -7.79
N THR A 61 10.65 1.04 -8.79
CA THR A 61 11.01 1.28 -10.19
C THR A 61 10.55 2.65 -10.67
N ARG A 62 9.31 3.03 -10.32
CA ARG A 62 8.74 4.32 -10.70
C ARG A 62 9.46 5.49 -10.05
N LEU A 63 9.69 5.43 -8.73
CA LEU A 63 10.36 6.50 -7.98
C LEU A 63 11.78 6.76 -8.52
N ARG A 64 12.54 5.68 -8.78
CA ARG A 64 13.86 5.80 -9.38
C ARG A 64 13.82 6.43 -10.77
N ARG A 65 12.83 6.07 -11.60
CA ARG A 65 12.63 6.69 -12.93
C ARG A 65 12.31 8.18 -12.83
N LEU A 66 11.59 8.60 -11.80
CA LEU A 66 11.24 10.01 -11.53
C LEU A 66 12.37 10.79 -10.85
N GLY A 67 13.51 10.15 -10.55
CA GLY A 67 14.70 10.79 -9.97
C GLY A 67 14.74 10.77 -8.44
N PHE A 68 13.81 10.11 -7.77
CA PHE A 68 13.82 9.97 -6.32
C PHE A 68 14.80 8.90 -5.87
N PRO A 69 15.64 9.14 -4.84
CA PRO A 69 16.42 8.10 -4.20
C PRO A 69 15.46 7.14 -3.49
N CYS A 70 15.55 5.85 -3.83
CA CYS A 70 14.61 4.85 -3.33
C CYS A 70 15.25 3.46 -3.28
N GLU A 71 15.28 2.86 -2.09
CA GLU A 71 15.58 1.45 -1.86
C GLU A 71 14.33 0.72 -1.36
N ALA A 72 14.41 -0.61 -1.21
CA ALA A 72 13.24 -1.41 -0.83
C ALA A 72 12.66 -1.02 0.52
N GLU A 73 13.53 -0.68 1.47
CA GLU A 73 13.16 -0.23 2.82
C GLU A 73 12.49 1.15 2.86
N ASN A 74 12.60 1.92 1.78
CA ASN A 74 11.97 3.24 1.71
C ASN A 74 10.51 3.20 1.26
N VAL A 75 9.97 2.05 0.87
CA VAL A 75 8.59 1.95 0.36
C VAL A 75 7.74 1.10 1.29
N PHE A 76 6.58 1.64 1.66
CA PHE A 76 5.57 0.91 2.41
C PHE A 76 4.20 1.08 1.76
N THR A 77 3.62 -0.01 1.29
CA THR A 77 2.33 -0.03 0.59
C THR A 77 1.20 -0.53 1.48
N SER A 78 -0.03 -0.21 1.12
CA SER A 78 -1.21 -0.84 1.74
C SER A 78 -1.24 -2.36 1.53
N GLY A 79 -0.63 -2.86 0.45
CA GLY A 79 -0.46 -4.29 0.20
C GLY A 79 0.47 -4.95 1.21
N MET A 80 1.62 -4.32 1.51
CA MET A 80 2.54 -4.76 2.57
C MET A 80 1.85 -4.75 3.93
N ALA A 81 1.14 -3.67 4.27
CA ALA A 81 0.39 -3.57 5.52
C ALA A 81 -0.66 -4.69 5.64
N THR A 82 -1.38 -4.98 4.55
CA THR A 82 -2.35 -6.09 4.50
C THR A 82 -1.66 -7.44 4.73
N ALA A 83 -0.52 -7.69 4.09
CA ALA A 83 0.23 -8.94 4.26
C ALA A 83 0.71 -9.14 5.71
N LEU A 84 1.26 -8.08 6.32
CA LEU A 84 1.69 -8.10 7.72
C LEU A 84 0.52 -8.36 8.66
N TYR A 85 -0.62 -7.69 8.43
CA TYR A 85 -1.84 -7.91 9.21
C TYR A 85 -2.35 -9.35 9.10
N LEU A 86 -2.39 -9.92 7.89
CA LEU A 86 -2.80 -11.30 7.66
C LEU A 86 -1.86 -12.28 8.36
N ASN A 87 -0.56 -12.10 8.27
CA ASN A 87 0.41 -12.95 8.95
C ASN A 87 0.32 -12.87 10.48
N GLN A 88 0.00 -11.68 11.01
CA GLN A 88 -0.15 -11.50 12.45
C GLN A 88 -1.45 -12.09 13.01
N HIS A 89 -2.58 -11.95 12.29
CA HIS A 89 -3.90 -12.28 12.82
C HIS A 89 -4.51 -13.56 12.22
N TYR A 90 -4.04 -13.98 11.05
CA TYR A 90 -4.62 -15.07 10.26
C TYR A 90 -3.57 -15.98 9.62
N ALA A 91 -2.45 -16.20 10.31
CA ALA A 91 -1.32 -16.95 9.78
C ALA A 91 -1.75 -18.32 9.20
N GLY A 92 -1.38 -18.56 7.95
CA GLY A 92 -1.64 -19.84 7.25
C GLY A 92 -3.08 -20.06 6.78
N LYS A 93 -4.02 -19.13 7.05
CA LYS A 93 -5.39 -19.25 6.56
C LYS A 93 -5.49 -18.96 5.06
N PRO A 94 -6.30 -19.78 4.32
CA PRO A 94 -6.49 -19.59 2.88
C PRO A 94 -7.24 -18.30 2.57
N VAL A 95 -6.69 -17.50 1.65
CA VAL A 95 -7.16 -16.16 1.31
C VAL A 95 -7.62 -16.11 -0.14
N TYR A 96 -8.83 -15.61 -0.38
CA TYR A 96 -9.28 -15.20 -1.70
C TYR A 96 -9.05 -13.70 -1.89
N LEU A 97 -8.42 -13.33 -3.01
CA LEU A 97 -8.08 -11.94 -3.32
C LEU A 97 -8.99 -11.35 -4.40
N VAL A 98 -9.67 -10.26 -4.06
CA VAL A 98 -10.23 -9.29 -5.03
C VAL A 98 -9.21 -8.17 -5.18
N GLY A 99 -8.38 -8.24 -6.21
CA GLY A 99 -7.27 -7.32 -6.42
C GLY A 99 -6.55 -7.58 -7.74
N THR A 100 -5.57 -6.72 -8.03
CA THR A 100 -4.75 -6.81 -9.24
C THR A 100 -3.73 -7.95 -9.16
N GLN A 101 -3.16 -8.32 -10.32
CA GLN A 101 -2.03 -9.26 -10.35
C GLN A 101 -0.79 -8.71 -9.62
N ALA A 102 -0.59 -7.40 -9.58
CA ALA A 102 0.48 -6.77 -8.81
C ALA A 102 0.29 -7.00 -7.30
N PHE A 103 -0.92 -6.76 -6.79
CA PHE A 103 -1.27 -7.02 -5.39
C PHE A 103 -1.15 -8.51 -5.06
N ARG A 104 -1.57 -9.39 -5.98
CA ARG A 104 -1.40 -10.85 -5.84
C ARG A 104 0.08 -11.22 -5.65
N ARG A 105 0.98 -10.71 -6.50
CA ARG A 105 2.42 -10.97 -6.36
C ARG A 105 2.97 -10.48 -5.03
N GLU A 106 2.54 -9.31 -4.57
CA GLU A 106 2.97 -8.77 -3.29
C GLU A 106 2.56 -9.67 -2.12
N LEU A 107 1.30 -10.07 -2.03
CA LEU A 107 0.83 -10.98 -0.97
C LEU A 107 1.56 -12.34 -1.00
N LEU A 108 1.79 -12.89 -2.19
CA LEU A 108 2.55 -14.15 -2.33
C LEU A 108 4.00 -14.01 -1.86
N SER A 109 4.65 -12.86 -2.05
CA SER A 109 6.01 -12.61 -1.58
C SER A 109 6.12 -12.59 -0.05
N TYR A 110 5.02 -12.34 0.65
CA TYR A 110 4.89 -12.42 2.10
C TYR A 110 4.40 -13.79 2.60
N GLY A 111 4.28 -14.78 1.70
CA GLY A 111 3.86 -16.13 2.04
C GLY A 111 2.36 -16.29 2.33
N ILE A 112 1.52 -15.34 1.91
CA ILE A 112 0.06 -15.46 2.08
C ILE A 112 -0.47 -16.56 1.16
N PRO A 113 -1.20 -17.58 1.68
CA PRO A 113 -1.74 -18.68 0.89
C PRO A 113 -2.97 -18.21 0.10
N LEU A 114 -2.76 -17.75 -1.13
CA LEU A 114 -3.85 -17.34 -2.02
C LEU A 114 -4.48 -18.55 -2.71
N VAL A 115 -5.81 -18.64 -2.64
CA VAL A 115 -6.60 -19.74 -3.17
C VAL A 115 -7.75 -19.23 -4.06
N ASP A 116 -8.19 -20.10 -4.99
CA ASP A 116 -9.34 -19.81 -5.83
C ASP A 116 -10.62 -20.53 -5.32
N ASP A 117 -10.50 -21.44 -4.34
CA ASP A 117 -11.59 -22.12 -3.66
C ASP A 117 -11.23 -22.41 -2.20
N GLY A 118 -12.26 -22.61 -1.37
CA GLY A 118 -12.05 -22.93 0.04
C GLY A 118 -11.48 -21.81 0.90
N ALA A 119 -11.64 -20.54 0.50
CA ALA A 119 -11.13 -19.40 1.25
C ALA A 119 -11.85 -19.22 2.58
N GLU A 120 -11.06 -18.98 3.64
CA GLU A 120 -11.55 -18.55 4.96
C GLU A 120 -11.52 -17.03 5.13
N ILE A 121 -10.76 -16.35 4.28
CA ILE A 121 -10.63 -14.89 4.27
C ILE A 121 -10.82 -14.37 2.87
N VAL A 122 -11.53 -13.26 2.73
CA VAL A 122 -11.63 -12.48 1.51
C VAL A 122 -10.93 -11.15 1.72
N VAL A 123 -9.89 -10.91 0.93
CA VAL A 123 -9.18 -9.62 0.89
C VAL A 123 -9.67 -8.83 -0.30
N ALA A 124 -10.13 -7.60 -0.08
CA ALA A 124 -10.53 -6.68 -1.13
C ALA A 124 -9.58 -5.46 -1.17
N GLY A 125 -8.89 -5.30 -2.30
CA GLY A 125 -8.05 -4.14 -2.61
C GLY A 125 -8.67 -3.24 -3.68
N PHE A 126 -7.92 -2.19 -4.08
CA PHE A 126 -8.26 -1.41 -5.26
C PHE A 126 -7.91 -2.21 -6.52
N ASP A 127 -8.92 -2.77 -7.17
CA ASP A 127 -8.76 -3.68 -8.30
C ASP A 127 -9.11 -3.00 -9.63
N THR A 128 -8.08 -2.61 -10.39
CA THR A 128 -8.23 -2.06 -11.75
C THR A 128 -8.44 -3.14 -12.80
N GLU A 129 -8.38 -4.42 -12.40
CA GLU A 129 -8.60 -5.61 -13.23
C GLU A 129 -9.90 -6.34 -12.83
N LEU A 130 -10.83 -5.62 -12.18
CA LEU A 130 -12.05 -6.18 -11.62
C LEU A 130 -12.97 -6.74 -12.72
N VAL A 131 -13.36 -8.00 -12.54
CA VAL A 131 -14.39 -8.69 -13.33
C VAL A 131 -15.47 -9.23 -12.40
N TYR A 132 -16.68 -9.42 -12.95
CA TYR A 132 -17.84 -9.90 -12.19
C TYR A 132 -17.57 -11.20 -11.42
N GLU A 133 -16.85 -12.13 -12.04
CA GLU A 133 -16.50 -13.41 -11.43
C GLU A 133 -15.75 -13.26 -10.10
N LYS A 134 -14.84 -12.28 -9.98
CA LYS A 134 -14.11 -12.02 -8.73
C LYS A 134 -15.08 -11.63 -7.61
N LEU A 135 -16.07 -10.80 -7.92
CA LEU A 135 -17.09 -10.38 -6.95
C LEU A 135 -18.01 -11.52 -6.55
N ASP A 136 -18.47 -12.31 -7.51
CA ASP A 136 -19.37 -13.44 -7.26
C ASP A 136 -18.71 -14.45 -6.32
N LYS A 137 -17.48 -14.85 -6.60
CA LYS A 137 -16.69 -15.73 -5.70
C LYS A 137 -16.48 -15.12 -4.33
N ALA A 138 -16.13 -13.84 -4.25
CA ALA A 138 -15.96 -13.17 -2.96
C ALA A 138 -17.24 -13.21 -2.11
N VAL A 139 -18.38 -12.87 -2.72
CA VAL A 139 -19.70 -12.93 -2.06
C VAL A 139 -20.04 -14.37 -1.64
N HIS A 140 -19.73 -15.37 -2.48
CA HIS A 140 -19.94 -16.77 -2.15
C HIS A 140 -19.19 -17.17 -0.86
N PHE A 141 -17.89 -16.84 -0.76
CA PHE A 141 -17.10 -17.13 0.45
C PHE A 141 -17.62 -16.39 1.68
N LEU A 142 -17.92 -15.08 1.54
CA LEU A 142 -18.46 -14.28 2.65
C LEU A 142 -19.78 -14.82 3.18
N ARG A 143 -20.68 -15.26 2.31
CA ARG A 143 -21.96 -15.91 2.71
C ARG A 143 -21.75 -17.23 3.45
N ARG A 144 -20.62 -17.87 3.26
CA ARG A 144 -20.23 -19.12 3.93
C ARG A 144 -19.43 -18.87 5.21
N GLY A 145 -19.28 -17.63 5.62
CA GLY A 145 -18.65 -17.26 6.88
C GLY A 145 -17.17 -16.86 6.78
N ALA A 146 -16.62 -16.67 5.57
CA ALA A 146 -15.27 -16.13 5.42
C ALA A 146 -15.19 -14.73 6.03
N THR A 147 -14.05 -14.40 6.63
CA THR A 147 -13.78 -13.08 7.19
C THR A 147 -13.45 -12.10 6.07
N SER A 148 -14.07 -10.91 6.09
CA SER A 148 -13.72 -9.82 5.18
C SER A 148 -12.58 -9.00 5.74
N VAL A 149 -11.52 -8.82 4.94
CA VAL A 149 -10.42 -7.88 5.21
C VAL A 149 -10.32 -6.91 4.04
N SER A 150 -10.47 -5.63 4.31
CA SER A 150 -10.36 -4.60 3.27
C SER A 150 -9.20 -3.68 3.60
N TYR A 151 -8.46 -3.24 2.57
CA TYR A 151 -7.44 -2.22 2.72
C TYR A 151 -8.03 -0.89 3.24
N THR A 152 -9.33 -0.67 3.10
CA THR A 152 -10.05 0.48 3.65
C THR A 152 -10.10 0.46 5.18
N HIS A 153 -9.89 -0.67 5.85
CA HIS A 153 -9.67 -0.70 7.29
C HIS A 153 -8.40 0.08 7.70
N LEU A 154 -7.46 0.23 6.78
CA LEU A 154 -6.27 1.08 6.93
C LEU A 154 -6.57 2.56 6.62
N ARG A 155 -7.71 2.84 5.96
CA ARG A 155 -8.22 4.18 5.65
C ARG A 155 -9.27 4.69 6.65
N ALA A 156 -9.53 3.98 7.74
CA ALA A 156 -10.67 4.25 8.63
C ALA A 156 -10.75 5.68 9.20
N HIS A 157 -9.75 6.52 8.96
CA HIS A 157 -9.74 7.92 9.36
C HIS A 157 -9.98 8.93 8.22
N GLU A 158 -9.96 8.50 6.94
CA GLU A 158 -10.15 9.41 5.80
C GLU A 158 -11.60 9.48 5.31
N THR A 159 -12.42 8.47 5.57
CA THR A 159 -13.78 8.36 5.02
C THR A 159 -14.85 9.18 5.77
N VAL A 160 -14.49 9.88 6.83
CA VAL A 160 -15.46 10.68 7.63
C VAL A 160 -15.62 12.12 7.11
N LEU A 161 -14.80 12.55 6.15
CA LEU A 161 -14.77 13.93 5.65
C LEU A 161 -15.42 14.11 4.27
N ASP A 162 -15.86 13.04 3.60
CA ASP A 162 -16.41 13.08 2.23
C ASP A 162 -17.91 12.79 2.16
N LEU A 163 -18.65 13.05 3.25
CA LEU A 163 -20.13 13.01 3.28
C LEU A 163 -20.72 14.36 3.61
#